data_40b39f15ad081501e2e6b14810a64530
#
_entry.id   40b39f15ad081501e2e6b14810a64530
#
_cell.length_a   1.000
_cell.length_b   1.000
_cell.length_c   1.000
_cell.angle_alpha   90.00
_cell.angle_beta   90.00
_cell.angle_gamma   90.00
#
_symmetry.space_group_name_H-M   'P 1'
#
loop_
_entity.id
_entity.type
_entity.pdbx_description
1 polymer ?
#
loop_
_entity_poly.entity_id
_entity_poly.type
_entity_poly.pdbx_seq_one_letter_code
_entity_poly.pdbx_strand_id
1 'polypeptide(L)'
;MKVAKKALICIVVFTLLCGAVYPVVITGASQLLFKDKANGSIIEVNGKKYGSILLGQQFTGDKYLWGRIMNIDTETFKDSEGNAVMYSSPSNLSPASDEYEALVKERVEKIKASNPNASEEAIPVDLVTSSGSGLDPHISVAAADYQIERVAKARNIKPDEVKEIIEKYTEGRTFGVFGEERVNVLEVNLALDGILK
;
A
#
# COMPACT_ATOMS: atom_id res chain seq x y z
N MET A 1 44.19 25.35 -15.49
CA MET A 1 43.14 26.23 -16.01
C MET A 1 42.23 25.59 -17.08
N LYS A 2 42.76 24.95 -18.15
CA LYS A 2 41.90 24.35 -19.21
C LYS A 2 40.97 23.23 -18.71
N VAL A 3 41.44 22.37 -17.77
CA VAL A 3 40.63 21.28 -17.18
C VAL A 3 39.49 21.82 -16.30
N ALA A 4 39.83 22.78 -15.42
CA ALA A 4 38.83 23.42 -14.54
C ALA A 4 37.70 24.11 -15.34
N LYS A 5 38.04 24.80 -16.44
CA LYS A 5 37.03 25.40 -17.32
C LYS A 5 36.14 24.35 -17.97
N LYS A 6 36.69 23.23 -18.45
CA LYS A 6 35.90 22.13 -19.02
C LYS A 6 34.98 21.48 -17.96
N ALA A 7 35.51 21.23 -16.76
CA ALA A 7 34.74 20.70 -15.65
C ALA A 7 33.55 21.61 -15.29
N LEU A 8 33.79 22.91 -15.19
CA LEU A 8 32.75 23.90 -14.92
C LEU A 8 31.64 23.89 -16.01
N ILE A 9 32.07 23.88 -17.29
CA ILE A 9 31.11 23.79 -18.40
C ILE A 9 30.29 22.51 -18.32
N CYS A 10 30.91 21.35 -18.06
CA CYS A 10 30.21 20.10 -17.89
C CYS A 10 29.19 20.14 -16.73
N ILE A 11 29.59 20.69 -15.58
CA ILE A 11 28.67 20.85 -14.43
C ILE A 11 27.46 21.70 -14.84
N VAL A 12 27.66 22.86 -15.45
CA VAL A 12 26.58 23.75 -15.89
C VAL A 12 25.65 23.04 -16.91
N VAL A 13 26.25 22.40 -17.93
CA VAL A 13 25.49 21.69 -18.96
C VAL A 13 24.65 20.56 -18.37
N PHE A 14 25.26 19.70 -17.52
CA PHE A 14 24.51 18.61 -16.90
C PHE A 14 23.49 19.10 -15.87
N THR A 15 23.76 20.18 -15.15
CA THR A 15 22.78 20.77 -14.25
C THR A 15 21.56 21.27 -15.03
N LEU A 16 21.74 21.95 -16.14
CA LEU A 16 20.62 22.39 -16.99
C LEU A 16 19.90 21.22 -17.65
N LEU A 17 20.65 20.26 -18.19
CA LEU A 17 20.07 19.10 -18.87
C LEU A 17 19.27 18.20 -17.90
N CYS A 18 19.90 17.79 -16.80
CA CYS A 18 19.31 16.85 -15.85
C CYS A 18 18.40 17.52 -14.81
N GLY A 19 18.67 18.79 -14.46
CA GLY A 19 17.90 19.51 -13.44
C GLY A 19 16.74 20.37 -13.99
N ALA A 20 16.76 20.68 -15.29
CA ALA A 20 15.68 21.48 -15.89
C ALA A 20 15.06 20.82 -17.11
N VAL A 21 15.81 20.57 -18.16
CA VAL A 21 15.27 20.09 -19.45
C VAL A 21 14.61 18.71 -19.28
N TYR A 22 15.32 17.75 -18.73
CA TYR A 22 14.80 16.38 -18.53
C TYR A 22 13.56 16.36 -17.63
N PRO A 23 13.54 16.93 -16.41
CA PRO A 23 12.33 16.94 -15.57
C PRO A 23 11.13 17.60 -16.24
N VAL A 24 11.31 18.73 -16.91
CA VAL A 24 10.21 19.43 -17.60
C VAL A 24 9.63 18.58 -18.72
N VAL A 25 10.49 17.97 -19.56
CA VAL A 25 10.04 17.10 -20.66
C VAL A 25 9.29 15.88 -20.14
N ILE A 26 9.86 15.20 -19.14
CA ILE A 26 9.22 13.99 -18.58
C ILE A 26 7.92 14.34 -17.86
N THR A 27 7.88 15.41 -17.08
CA THR A 27 6.65 15.87 -16.43
C THR A 27 5.58 16.23 -17.47
N GLY A 28 5.93 16.97 -18.50
CA GLY A 28 4.99 17.30 -19.58
C GLY A 28 4.44 16.06 -20.28
N ALA A 29 5.31 15.12 -20.65
CA ALA A 29 4.91 13.86 -21.27
C ALA A 29 4.02 13.02 -20.34
N SER A 30 4.39 12.92 -19.06
CA SER A 30 3.61 12.15 -18.06
C SER A 30 2.22 12.78 -17.83
N GLN A 31 2.11 14.09 -17.74
CA GLN A 31 0.83 14.77 -17.57
C GLN A 31 -0.08 14.67 -18.80
N LEU A 32 0.49 14.55 -20.01
CA LEU A 32 -0.28 14.38 -21.24
C LEU A 32 -0.74 12.93 -21.47
N LEU A 33 0.14 11.94 -21.19
CA LEU A 33 -0.09 10.56 -21.55
C LEU A 33 -0.65 9.71 -20.38
N PHE A 34 -0.33 10.08 -19.13
CA PHE A 34 -0.61 9.27 -17.93
C PHE A 34 -1.05 10.14 -16.75
N LYS A 35 -1.93 11.09 -16.97
CA LYS A 35 -2.33 12.13 -16.01
C LYS A 35 -2.67 11.56 -14.62
N ASP A 36 -3.50 10.52 -14.56
CA ASP A 36 -3.95 9.94 -13.29
C ASP A 36 -2.78 9.29 -12.52
N LYS A 37 -1.94 8.52 -13.22
CA LYS A 37 -0.73 7.91 -12.65
C LYS A 37 0.29 8.96 -12.21
N ALA A 38 0.50 9.99 -13.03
CA ALA A 38 1.41 11.09 -12.73
C ALA A 38 0.97 11.92 -11.51
N ASN A 39 -0.31 11.90 -11.16
CA ASN A 39 -0.88 12.58 -10.00
C ASN A 39 -1.19 11.64 -8.83
N GLY A 40 -0.61 10.42 -8.83
CA GLY A 40 -0.63 9.52 -7.68
C GLY A 40 -1.80 8.54 -7.66
N SER A 41 -2.50 8.32 -8.78
CA SER A 41 -3.58 7.33 -8.89
C SER A 41 -4.61 7.44 -7.76
N ILE A 42 -5.11 8.65 -7.53
CA ILE A 42 -6.08 8.95 -6.47
C ILE A 42 -7.47 8.48 -6.88
N ILE A 43 -8.12 7.70 -6.01
CA ILE A 43 -9.54 7.37 -6.15
C ILE A 43 -10.35 8.59 -5.75
N GLU A 44 -11.12 9.12 -6.71
CA GLU A 44 -12.02 10.24 -6.48
C GLU A 44 -13.43 9.86 -6.97
N VAL A 45 -14.43 9.96 -6.09
CA VAL A 45 -15.83 9.67 -6.39
C VAL A 45 -16.69 10.83 -5.91
N ASN A 46 -17.49 11.42 -6.81
CA ASN A 46 -18.36 12.56 -6.52
C ASN A 46 -17.62 13.77 -5.90
N GLY A 47 -16.39 14.03 -6.36
CA GLY A 47 -15.56 15.14 -5.87
C GLY A 47 -14.90 14.89 -4.50
N LYS A 48 -15.07 13.72 -3.91
CA LYS A 48 -14.41 13.31 -2.68
C LYS A 48 -13.25 12.36 -2.97
N LYS A 49 -12.07 12.70 -2.48
CA LYS A 49 -10.86 11.87 -2.56
C LYS A 49 -10.82 10.87 -1.41
N TYR A 50 -10.59 9.61 -1.74
CA TYR A 50 -10.55 8.50 -0.77
C TYR A 50 -9.13 8.00 -0.48
N GLY A 51 -8.20 8.24 -1.39
CA GLY A 51 -6.80 7.86 -1.25
C GLY A 51 -6.18 7.39 -2.56
N SER A 52 -4.91 7.02 -2.50
CA SER A 52 -4.18 6.45 -3.64
C SER A 52 -4.29 4.93 -3.63
N ILE A 53 -4.51 4.33 -4.81
CA ILE A 53 -4.44 2.87 -4.97
C ILE A 53 -3.02 2.31 -4.74
N LEU A 54 -2.02 3.19 -4.73
CA LEU A 54 -0.60 2.83 -4.57
C LEU A 54 -0.13 2.84 -3.12
N LEU A 55 -0.97 3.30 -2.17
CA LEU A 55 -0.60 3.45 -0.77
C LEU A 55 -1.59 2.71 0.13
N GLY A 56 -1.07 1.91 1.04
CA GLY A 56 -1.85 1.26 2.08
C GLY A 56 -2.54 2.27 2.99
N GLN A 57 -3.72 1.91 3.47
CA GLN A 57 -4.47 2.65 4.49
C GLN A 57 -4.82 1.71 5.65
N GLN A 58 -4.85 2.25 6.87
CA GLN A 58 -5.16 1.47 8.05
C GLN A 58 -6.67 1.24 8.17
N PHE A 59 -7.07 -0.03 8.08
CA PHE A 59 -8.43 -0.48 8.39
C PHE A 59 -8.38 -1.39 9.62
N THR A 60 -9.20 -1.12 10.62
CA THR A 60 -9.21 -1.85 11.91
C THR A 60 -10.57 -2.41 12.29
N GLY A 61 -11.64 -2.01 11.60
CA GLY A 61 -12.98 -2.51 11.87
C GLY A 61 -13.25 -3.89 11.26
N ASP A 62 -14.05 -4.72 11.92
CA ASP A 62 -14.36 -6.09 11.46
C ASP A 62 -15.07 -6.15 10.10
N LYS A 63 -15.77 -5.09 9.73
CA LYS A 63 -16.48 -4.97 8.44
C LYS A 63 -15.57 -4.68 7.24
N TYR A 64 -14.26 -4.52 7.45
CA TYR A 64 -13.29 -4.22 6.41
C TYR A 64 -12.26 -5.34 6.25
N LEU A 65 -11.73 -5.49 5.04
CA LEU A 65 -10.48 -6.20 4.85
C LEU A 65 -9.35 -5.43 5.54
N TRP A 66 -8.57 -6.13 6.33
CA TRP A 66 -7.35 -5.60 6.90
C TRP A 66 -6.19 -5.84 5.92
N GLY A 67 -5.39 -4.81 5.73
CA GLY A 67 -4.18 -4.88 4.92
C GLY A 67 -2.98 -5.40 5.71
N ARG A 68 -1.81 -5.29 5.10
CA ARG A 68 -0.53 -5.54 5.76
C ARG A 68 -0.34 -4.60 6.93
N ILE A 69 0.50 -5.03 7.88
CA ILE A 69 0.85 -4.17 9.01
C ILE A 69 1.59 -2.93 8.49
N MET A 70 1.02 -1.78 8.76
CA MET A 70 1.63 -0.50 8.42
C MET A 70 2.72 -0.15 9.43
N ASN A 71 3.82 0.38 8.93
CA ASN A 71 4.91 0.89 9.76
C ASN A 71 5.08 2.39 9.48
N ILE A 72 4.37 3.21 10.27
CA ILE A 72 4.34 4.66 10.14
C ILE A 72 4.97 5.27 11.39
N ASP A 73 6.01 6.06 11.18
CA ASP A 73 6.63 6.91 12.19
C ASP A 73 6.07 8.33 12.08
N THR A 74 5.60 8.87 13.17
CA THR A 74 5.07 10.24 13.28
C THR A 74 5.89 11.13 14.21
N GLU A 75 7.04 10.64 14.71
CA GLU A 75 7.83 11.33 15.72
C GLU A 75 9.19 11.82 15.18
N THR A 76 9.79 11.05 14.27
CA THR A 76 11.17 11.30 13.80
C THR A 76 11.28 12.58 12.98
N PHE A 77 10.33 12.85 12.11
CA PHE A 77 10.38 14.03 11.24
C PHE A 77 9.30 15.05 11.59
N LYS A 78 9.70 16.31 11.56
CA LYS A 78 8.81 17.45 11.77
C LYS A 78 9.01 18.46 10.64
N ASP A 79 7.93 19.13 10.23
CA ASP A 79 8.00 20.24 9.29
C ASP A 79 8.61 21.50 9.93
N SER A 80 8.70 22.58 9.15
CA SER A 80 9.24 23.86 9.62
C SER A 80 8.40 24.54 10.73
N GLU A 81 7.15 24.08 10.92
CA GLU A 81 6.19 24.58 11.92
C GLU A 81 6.17 23.68 13.17
N GLY A 82 6.93 22.55 13.15
CA GLY A 82 7.01 21.59 14.25
C GLY A 82 5.93 20.52 14.23
N ASN A 83 5.08 20.45 13.17
CA ASN A 83 4.08 19.41 13.02
C ASN A 83 4.73 18.08 12.61
N ALA A 84 4.18 16.99 13.09
CA ALA A 84 4.64 15.66 12.73
C ALA A 84 4.47 15.40 11.22
N VAL A 85 5.53 14.95 10.57
CA VAL A 85 5.51 14.49 9.18
C VAL A 85 5.51 12.97 9.19
N MET A 86 4.46 12.37 8.62
CA MET A 86 4.37 10.91 8.52
C MET A 86 5.50 10.37 7.65
N TYR A 87 6.25 9.44 8.22
CA TYR A 87 7.32 8.71 7.55
C TYR A 87 7.03 7.22 7.60
N SER A 88 7.21 6.54 6.49
CA SER A 88 7.03 5.11 6.38
C SER A 88 8.35 4.44 6.03
N SER A 89 8.66 3.35 6.71
CA SER A 89 9.87 2.57 6.50
C SER A 89 9.65 1.10 6.84
N PRO A 90 10.55 0.19 6.43
CA PRO A 90 10.55 -1.17 6.95
C PRO A 90 10.85 -1.17 8.47
N SER A 91 10.41 -2.21 9.17
CA SER A 91 10.70 -2.36 10.61
C SER A 91 12.18 -2.46 10.91
N ASN A 92 13.00 -2.93 9.95
CA ASN A 92 14.42 -3.22 10.09
C ASN A 92 14.77 -4.22 11.22
N LEU A 93 13.77 -4.92 11.75
CA LEU A 93 13.97 -5.95 12.78
C LEU A 93 14.53 -7.23 12.16
N SER A 94 15.46 -7.85 12.86
CA SER A 94 15.94 -9.18 12.48
C SER A 94 14.85 -10.23 12.72
N PRO A 95 14.58 -11.13 11.75
CA PRO A 95 13.65 -12.24 11.98
C PRO A 95 14.01 -13.16 13.14
N ALA A 96 15.27 -13.13 13.60
CA ALA A 96 15.77 -13.90 14.73
C ALA A 96 15.80 -13.10 16.05
N SER A 97 15.25 -11.88 16.09
CA SER A 97 15.19 -11.10 17.34
C SER A 97 13.93 -11.40 18.14
N ASP A 98 14.07 -11.41 19.46
CA ASP A 98 12.94 -11.59 20.39
C ASP A 98 11.86 -10.53 20.20
N GLU A 99 12.26 -9.31 19.82
CA GLU A 99 11.34 -8.21 19.52
C GLU A 99 10.47 -8.52 18.30
N TYR A 100 11.05 -9.04 17.23
CA TYR A 100 10.28 -9.44 16.05
C TYR A 100 9.33 -10.60 16.35
N GLU A 101 9.80 -11.61 17.10
CA GLU A 101 8.96 -12.74 17.51
C GLU A 101 7.76 -12.28 18.35
N ALA A 102 7.99 -11.40 19.32
CA ALA A 102 6.93 -10.83 20.16
C ALA A 102 5.88 -10.07 19.34
N LEU A 103 6.32 -9.24 18.37
CA LEU A 103 5.42 -8.52 17.47
C LEU A 103 4.59 -9.46 16.60
N VAL A 104 5.21 -10.47 16.01
CA VAL A 104 4.48 -11.45 15.18
C VAL A 104 3.46 -12.21 16.03
N LYS A 105 3.83 -12.62 17.25
CA LYS A 105 2.92 -13.31 18.18
C LYS A 105 1.70 -12.46 18.53
N GLU A 106 1.89 -11.20 18.87
CA GLU A 106 0.79 -10.26 19.15
C GLU A 106 -0.17 -10.14 17.95
N ARG A 107 0.38 -10.03 16.74
CA ARG A 107 -0.41 -9.95 15.51
C ARG A 107 -1.18 -11.23 15.22
N VAL A 108 -0.56 -12.38 15.40
CA VAL A 108 -1.21 -13.70 15.30
C VAL A 108 -2.39 -13.81 16.25
N GLU A 109 -2.21 -13.44 17.52
CA GLU A 109 -3.28 -13.45 18.53
C GLU A 109 -4.44 -12.53 18.12
N LYS A 110 -4.15 -11.32 17.65
CA LYS A 110 -5.14 -10.37 17.15
C LYS A 110 -5.93 -10.91 15.95
N ILE A 111 -5.25 -11.50 14.97
CA ILE A 111 -5.90 -12.07 13.77
C ILE A 111 -6.79 -13.25 14.15
N LYS A 112 -6.32 -14.15 15.02
CA LYS A 112 -7.12 -15.30 15.52
C LYS A 112 -8.35 -14.84 16.29
N ALA A 113 -8.23 -13.85 17.15
CA ALA A 113 -9.33 -13.30 17.91
C ALA A 113 -10.43 -12.67 17.02
N SER A 114 -10.04 -12.06 15.91
CA SER A 114 -10.97 -11.44 14.96
C SER A 114 -11.59 -12.42 13.96
N ASN A 115 -10.97 -13.61 13.76
CA ASN A 115 -11.43 -14.63 12.81
C ASN A 115 -11.60 -15.99 13.53
N PRO A 116 -12.53 -16.13 14.47
CA PRO A 116 -12.64 -17.33 15.30
C PRO A 116 -13.00 -18.59 14.50
N ASN A 117 -13.68 -18.45 13.35
CA ASN A 117 -14.03 -19.58 12.50
C ASN A 117 -12.83 -20.14 11.72
N ALA A 118 -11.80 -19.32 11.50
CA ALA A 118 -10.55 -19.68 10.82
C ALA A 118 -9.37 -19.83 11.79
N SER A 119 -9.63 -19.99 13.10
CA SER A 119 -8.57 -20.03 14.14
C SER A 119 -7.60 -21.20 13.99
N GLU A 120 -8.04 -22.31 13.38
CA GLU A 120 -7.23 -23.51 13.12
C GLU A 120 -6.53 -23.46 11.76
N GLU A 121 -6.86 -22.50 10.90
CA GLU A 121 -6.23 -22.33 9.60
C GLU A 121 -4.88 -21.62 9.72
N ALA A 122 -3.98 -21.91 8.78
CA ALA A 122 -2.70 -21.22 8.70
C ALA A 122 -2.92 -19.75 8.31
N ILE A 123 -2.49 -18.83 9.17
CA ILE A 123 -2.62 -17.39 8.90
C ILE A 123 -1.66 -17.01 7.77
N PRO A 124 -2.15 -16.38 6.68
CA PRO A 124 -1.31 -15.84 5.63
C PRO A 124 -0.29 -14.84 6.18
N VAL A 125 0.97 -14.97 5.74
CA VAL A 125 2.11 -14.24 6.31
C VAL A 125 2.00 -12.72 6.18
N ASP A 126 1.35 -12.24 5.14
CA ASP A 126 1.14 -10.82 4.87
C ASP A 126 0.15 -10.16 5.84
N LEU A 127 -0.68 -10.91 6.55
CA LEU A 127 -1.52 -10.36 7.62
C LEU A 127 -0.76 -10.10 8.94
N VAL A 128 0.40 -10.73 9.12
CA VAL A 128 1.18 -10.65 10.37
C VAL A 128 2.55 -10.00 10.20
N THR A 129 2.94 -9.64 8.98
CA THR A 129 4.21 -8.98 8.67
C THR A 129 4.01 -7.64 8.00
N SER A 130 4.94 -6.71 8.23
CA SER A 130 5.03 -5.45 7.48
C SER A 130 5.70 -5.66 6.12
N SER A 131 5.42 -4.76 5.19
CA SER A 131 6.12 -4.71 3.90
C SER A 131 7.44 -3.95 3.99
N GLY A 132 8.26 -4.03 2.93
CA GLY A 132 9.48 -3.23 2.81
C GLY A 132 9.24 -1.73 2.73
N SER A 133 8.09 -1.28 2.23
CA SER A 133 7.70 0.14 2.23
C SER A 133 7.00 0.58 3.53
N GLY A 134 6.40 -0.37 4.29
CA GLY A 134 5.51 -0.07 5.40
C GLY A 134 4.12 0.45 4.99
N LEU A 135 3.85 0.61 3.69
CA LEU A 135 2.60 1.15 3.13
C LEU A 135 2.11 0.35 1.91
N ASP A 136 2.34 -0.95 1.86
CA ASP A 136 1.85 -1.80 0.77
C ASP A 136 0.32 -1.80 0.75
N PRO A 137 -0.32 -1.40 -0.38
CA PRO A 137 -1.77 -1.40 -0.51
C PRO A 137 -2.37 -2.79 -0.77
N HIS A 138 -1.53 -3.80 -1.03
CA HIS A 138 -1.96 -5.11 -1.47
C HIS A 138 -1.76 -6.19 -0.42
N ILE A 139 -2.64 -7.19 -0.49
CA ILE A 139 -2.51 -8.49 0.20
C ILE A 139 -2.63 -9.61 -0.81
N SER A 140 -2.19 -10.81 -0.44
CA SER A 140 -2.40 -12.02 -1.24
C SER A 140 -3.89 -12.38 -1.31
N VAL A 141 -4.26 -13.14 -2.34
CA VAL A 141 -5.62 -13.70 -2.44
C VAL A 141 -5.93 -14.56 -1.21
N ALA A 142 -4.97 -15.36 -0.75
CA ALA A 142 -5.13 -16.17 0.46
C ALA A 142 -5.41 -15.31 1.71
N ALA A 143 -4.76 -14.15 1.84
CA ALA A 143 -5.01 -13.23 2.94
C ALA A 143 -6.38 -12.54 2.86
N ALA A 144 -6.88 -12.29 1.66
CA ALA A 144 -8.22 -11.78 1.46
C ALA A 144 -9.27 -12.85 1.79
N ASP A 145 -9.10 -14.07 1.26
CA ASP A 145 -10.01 -15.20 1.49
C ASP A 145 -10.13 -15.56 2.97
N TYR A 146 -9.03 -15.55 3.72
CA TYR A 146 -9.00 -15.80 5.16
C TYR A 146 -9.94 -14.86 5.95
N GLN A 147 -10.25 -13.68 5.43
CA GLN A 147 -11.03 -12.65 6.10
C GLN A 147 -12.52 -12.63 5.68
N ILE A 148 -12.91 -13.40 4.65
CA ILE A 148 -14.26 -13.35 4.05
C ILE A 148 -15.36 -13.55 5.11
N GLU A 149 -15.26 -14.59 5.92
CA GLU A 149 -16.28 -14.95 6.92
C GLU A 149 -16.48 -13.83 7.96
N ARG A 150 -15.40 -13.23 8.43
CA ARG A 150 -15.45 -12.10 9.37
C ARG A 150 -16.15 -10.88 8.77
N VAL A 151 -15.74 -10.50 7.55
CA VAL A 151 -16.30 -9.33 6.85
C VAL A 151 -17.78 -9.56 6.51
N ALA A 152 -18.14 -10.72 5.98
CA ALA A 152 -19.51 -11.10 5.66
C ALA A 152 -20.43 -11.03 6.89
N LYS A 153 -19.98 -11.63 8.01
CA LYS A 153 -20.69 -11.58 9.28
C LYS A 153 -20.87 -10.15 9.79
N ALA A 154 -19.82 -9.35 9.78
CA ALA A 154 -19.86 -7.99 10.29
C ALA A 154 -20.74 -7.04 9.44
N ARG A 155 -20.89 -7.35 8.14
CA ARG A 155 -21.75 -6.60 7.20
C ARG A 155 -23.14 -7.17 7.05
N ASN A 156 -23.41 -8.35 7.59
CA ASN A 156 -24.66 -9.10 7.42
C ASN A 156 -25.00 -9.35 5.93
N ILE A 157 -23.99 -9.76 5.17
CA ILE A 157 -24.07 -10.19 3.76
C ILE A 157 -23.53 -11.60 3.62
N LYS A 158 -23.73 -12.22 2.46
CA LYS A 158 -23.23 -13.59 2.21
C LYS A 158 -21.72 -13.58 1.96
N PRO A 159 -20.99 -14.64 2.39
CA PRO A 159 -19.58 -14.81 2.07
C PRO A 159 -19.29 -14.71 0.56
N ASP A 160 -20.13 -15.28 -0.29
CA ASP A 160 -19.99 -15.24 -1.74
C ASP A 160 -20.01 -13.80 -2.29
N GLU A 161 -20.82 -12.91 -1.71
CA GLU A 161 -20.86 -11.50 -2.12
C GLU A 161 -19.55 -10.78 -1.80
N VAL A 162 -18.94 -11.09 -0.65
CA VAL A 162 -17.61 -10.56 -0.31
C VAL A 162 -16.55 -11.10 -1.27
N LYS A 163 -16.63 -12.39 -1.59
CA LYS A 163 -15.69 -13.06 -2.51
C LYS A 163 -15.76 -12.47 -3.91
N GLU A 164 -16.96 -12.25 -4.46
CA GLU A 164 -17.13 -11.60 -5.77
C GLU A 164 -16.50 -10.20 -5.82
N ILE A 165 -16.61 -9.43 -4.73
CA ILE A 165 -15.98 -8.10 -4.64
C ILE A 165 -14.45 -8.24 -4.60
N ILE A 166 -13.91 -9.19 -3.84
CA ILE A 166 -12.46 -9.47 -3.78
C ILE A 166 -11.94 -9.84 -5.17
N GLU A 167 -12.59 -10.79 -5.85
CA GLU A 167 -12.21 -11.24 -7.18
C GLU A 167 -12.17 -10.09 -8.19
N LYS A 168 -13.15 -9.18 -8.12
CA LYS A 168 -13.24 -8.01 -8.99
C LYS A 168 -12.05 -7.05 -8.86
N TYR A 169 -11.52 -6.90 -7.65
CA TYR A 169 -10.38 -6.03 -7.35
C TYR A 169 -9.08 -6.81 -7.11
N THR A 170 -9.01 -8.02 -7.65
CA THR A 170 -7.80 -8.84 -7.71
C THR A 170 -7.07 -8.54 -9.01
N GLU A 171 -5.85 -8.05 -8.89
CA GLU A 171 -4.95 -7.88 -10.05
C GLU A 171 -4.20 -9.18 -10.33
N GLY A 172 -4.31 -9.66 -11.55
CA GLY A 172 -3.58 -10.83 -12.02
C GLY A 172 -2.10 -10.54 -12.29
N ARG A 173 -1.38 -11.59 -12.70
CA ARG A 173 0.03 -11.48 -13.10
C ARG A 173 0.18 -10.62 -14.35
N THR A 174 1.17 -9.74 -14.38
CA THR A 174 1.49 -8.92 -15.56
C THR A 174 1.87 -9.83 -16.73
N PHE A 175 1.17 -9.68 -17.86
CA PHE A 175 1.27 -10.57 -19.04
C PHE A 175 1.01 -12.06 -18.74
N GLY A 176 0.33 -12.38 -17.61
CA GLY A 176 0.07 -13.76 -17.19
C GLY A 176 1.28 -14.49 -16.60
N VAL A 177 2.46 -13.86 -16.54
CA VAL A 177 3.73 -14.51 -16.16
C VAL A 177 4.43 -13.80 -15.00
N PHE A 178 4.48 -12.46 -15.01
CA PHE A 178 5.28 -11.70 -14.05
C PHE A 178 4.47 -11.29 -12.82
N GLY A 179 5.09 -11.43 -11.66
CA GLY A 179 4.50 -11.11 -10.36
C GLY A 179 3.55 -12.19 -9.85
N GLU A 180 2.84 -11.85 -8.79
CA GLU A 180 1.80 -12.68 -8.18
C GLU A 180 0.46 -11.95 -8.21
N GLU A 181 -0.63 -12.72 -8.14
CA GLU A 181 -1.98 -12.17 -7.96
C GLU A 181 -2.07 -11.45 -6.61
N ARG A 182 -2.72 -10.30 -6.61
CA ARG A 182 -2.81 -9.44 -5.42
C ARG A 182 -4.13 -8.70 -5.36
N VAL A 183 -4.60 -8.45 -4.16
CA VAL A 183 -5.87 -7.77 -3.88
C VAL A 183 -5.58 -6.37 -3.35
N ASN A 184 -6.17 -5.34 -3.96
CA ASN A 184 -6.07 -3.98 -3.45
C ASN A 184 -7.07 -3.76 -2.31
N VAL A 185 -6.56 -3.58 -1.09
CA VAL A 185 -7.39 -3.47 0.13
C VAL A 185 -8.29 -2.25 0.11
N LEU A 186 -7.79 -1.10 -0.37
CA LEU A 186 -8.57 0.14 -0.43
C LEU A 186 -9.75 -0.01 -1.38
N GLU A 187 -9.51 -0.53 -2.59
CA GLU A 187 -10.55 -0.68 -3.60
C GLU A 187 -11.65 -1.64 -3.14
N VAL A 188 -11.28 -2.80 -2.57
CA VAL A 188 -12.26 -3.74 -2.00
C VAL A 188 -13.08 -3.09 -0.90
N ASN A 189 -12.45 -2.38 0.03
CA ASN A 189 -13.16 -1.74 1.14
C ASN A 189 -14.10 -0.62 0.67
N LEU A 190 -13.71 0.14 -0.34
CA LEU A 190 -14.58 1.15 -0.95
C LEU A 190 -15.75 0.51 -1.71
N ALA A 191 -15.54 -0.64 -2.35
CA ALA A 191 -16.64 -1.38 -2.99
C ALA A 191 -17.59 -1.99 -1.97
N LEU A 192 -17.07 -2.55 -0.87
CA LEU A 192 -17.87 -3.02 0.26
C LEU A 192 -18.73 -1.91 0.89
N ASP A 193 -18.28 -0.66 0.84
CA ASP A 193 -19.05 0.51 1.29
C ASP A 193 -19.97 1.09 0.20
N GLY A 194 -20.05 0.45 -0.99
CA GLY A 194 -20.87 0.90 -2.12
C GLY A 194 -20.39 2.17 -2.80
N ILE A 195 -19.14 2.57 -2.55
CA ILE A 195 -18.52 3.78 -3.14
C ILE A 195 -18.00 3.47 -4.53
N LEU A 196 -17.34 2.32 -4.70
CA LEU A 196 -16.94 1.77 -6.00
C LEU A 196 -17.99 0.74 -6.47
N LYS A 197 -18.20 0.70 -7.80
CA LYS A 197 -19.17 -0.22 -8.43
C LYS A 197 -18.43 -1.29 -9.22
#